data_32e031febf66b0b0251565fb73eceb92
#
_entry.id   32e031febf66b0b0251565fb73eceb92
#
_cell.length_a   1.000
_cell.length_b   1.000
_cell.length_c   1.000
_cell.angle_alpha   90.00
_cell.angle_beta   90.00
_cell.angle_gamma   90.00
#
_symmetry.space_group_name_H-M   'P 1'
#
loop_
_entity.id
_entity.type
_entity.pdbx_description
1 polymer ?
#
loop_
_entity_poly.entity_id
_entity_poly.type
_entity_poly.pdbx_seq_one_letter_code
_entity_poly.pdbx_strand_id
1 'polypeptide(L)'
;MQSSTVKIRGIDDVIAYIDSRPGITGRAGLIWWLALGGLFLDAFANSALSAGLGPMTRDLGLKAGQVALMTSFASWVAIAFNPIGGWMADRWGRIRPLIIAKFLAVIGAGLVMFAPSFEVILVGRFFVGAAYGIDFAIAMAVLAEFTPLKFKSRLNTWQGMWYTAVCTNLLLAMLFFSWDVGDSIWRYSVAATAIFALVILVLQLSYMVESPIWLARKERVEQAAQAMTRIYGQAFAAAPPAERRRWHAPRAPARRRGCPGPPASGTGWRTTRWRNASRSRRSWRCAASSATAWRGPADAPRA
;
A
#
# COMPACT_ATOMS: atom_id res chain seq x y z
N MET A 1 -6.82 1.99 -37.57
CA MET A 1 -5.71 1.74 -36.63
C MET A 1 -6.03 0.47 -35.84
N GLN A 2 -5.42 -0.65 -36.17
CA GLN A 2 -5.59 -1.89 -35.41
C GLN A 2 -4.90 -1.71 -34.05
N SER A 3 -5.68 -1.57 -32.98
CA SER A 3 -5.15 -1.56 -31.61
C SER A 3 -4.58 -2.95 -31.34
N SER A 4 -3.25 -3.07 -31.33
CA SER A 4 -2.57 -4.34 -30.99
C SER A 4 -2.97 -4.73 -29.59
N THR A 5 -3.72 -5.82 -29.46
CA THR A 5 -4.12 -6.41 -28.16
C THR A 5 -2.86 -6.91 -27.45
N VAL A 6 -2.58 -6.36 -26.27
CA VAL A 6 -1.44 -6.79 -25.44
C VAL A 6 -1.81 -8.05 -24.69
N LYS A 7 -1.05 -9.12 -24.87
CA LYS A 7 -1.27 -10.39 -24.17
C LYS A 7 -0.59 -10.40 -22.80
N ILE A 8 -1.34 -10.76 -21.77
CA ILE A 8 -0.84 -10.91 -20.39
C ILE A 8 -0.75 -12.40 -20.06
N ARG A 9 0.45 -12.87 -19.69
CA ARG A 9 0.73 -14.25 -19.29
C ARG A 9 0.74 -14.43 -17.78
N GLY A 10 1.13 -13.41 -17.03
CA GLY A 10 1.24 -13.46 -15.58
C GLY A 10 1.55 -12.11 -14.97
N ILE A 11 1.94 -12.15 -13.69
CA ILE A 11 2.24 -10.94 -12.88
C ILE A 11 3.39 -10.11 -13.46
N ASP A 12 4.42 -10.77 -14.03
CA ASP A 12 5.61 -10.10 -14.56
C ASP A 12 5.26 -9.19 -15.75
N ASP A 13 4.34 -9.63 -16.62
CA ASP A 13 3.89 -8.82 -17.76
C ASP A 13 3.09 -7.58 -17.29
N VAL A 14 2.28 -7.72 -16.22
CA VAL A 14 1.54 -6.62 -15.60
C VAL A 14 2.51 -5.59 -15.01
N ILE A 15 3.49 -6.05 -14.23
CA ILE A 15 4.51 -5.17 -13.62
C ILE A 15 5.34 -4.49 -14.71
N ALA A 16 5.83 -5.24 -15.70
CA ALA A 16 6.61 -4.69 -16.80
C ALA A 16 5.84 -3.61 -17.57
N TYR A 17 4.53 -3.80 -17.79
CA TYR A 17 3.70 -2.80 -18.44
C TYR A 17 3.56 -1.54 -17.57
N ILE A 18 3.28 -1.67 -16.28
CA ILE A 18 3.17 -0.52 -15.36
C ILE A 18 4.49 0.25 -15.32
N ASP A 19 5.62 -0.46 -15.23
CA ASP A 19 6.96 0.14 -15.17
C ASP A 19 7.39 0.82 -16.48
N SER A 20 6.82 0.41 -17.62
CA SER A 20 7.06 1.02 -18.92
C SER A 20 6.38 2.38 -19.07
N ARG A 21 5.42 2.73 -18.22
CA ARG A 21 4.65 3.98 -18.34
C ARG A 21 5.50 5.20 -18.00
N PRO A 22 5.31 6.31 -18.73
CA PRO A 22 6.05 7.55 -18.48
C PRO A 22 5.60 8.29 -17.22
N GLY A 23 4.51 7.87 -16.58
CA GLY A 23 3.97 8.49 -15.37
C GLY A 23 2.65 7.88 -14.92
N ILE A 24 2.15 8.38 -13.79
CA ILE A 24 0.86 7.99 -13.21
C ILE A 24 -0.20 8.95 -13.75
N THR A 25 -0.85 8.59 -14.86
CA THR A 25 -1.82 9.45 -15.57
C THR A 25 -3.13 8.73 -15.85
N GLY A 26 -4.17 9.47 -16.20
CA GLY A 26 -5.48 8.93 -16.52
C GLY A 26 -6.17 8.26 -15.32
N ARG A 27 -6.85 7.14 -15.54
CA ARG A 27 -7.57 6.43 -14.47
C ARG A 27 -6.63 5.84 -13.41
N ALA A 28 -5.41 5.42 -13.77
CA ALA A 28 -4.41 4.99 -12.80
C ALA A 28 -4.05 6.13 -11.85
N GLY A 29 -3.91 7.36 -12.38
CA GLY A 29 -3.71 8.57 -11.60
C GLY A 29 -4.89 8.87 -10.65
N LEU A 30 -6.12 8.72 -11.13
CA LEU A 30 -7.32 8.90 -10.31
C LEU A 30 -7.34 7.92 -9.14
N ILE A 31 -7.09 6.62 -9.38
CA ILE A 31 -7.02 5.59 -8.33
C ILE A 31 -5.94 5.95 -7.30
N TRP A 32 -4.78 6.39 -7.78
CA TRP A 32 -3.66 6.79 -6.94
C TRP A 32 -4.02 8.00 -6.05
N TRP A 33 -4.69 9.02 -6.61
CA TRP A 33 -5.15 10.19 -5.85
C TRP A 33 -6.28 9.84 -4.88
N LEU A 34 -7.17 8.91 -5.23
CA LEU A 34 -8.22 8.42 -4.32
C LEU A 34 -7.65 7.62 -3.14
N ALA A 35 -6.57 6.88 -3.34
CA ALA A 35 -5.85 6.24 -2.25
C ALA A 35 -5.18 7.27 -1.31
N LEU A 36 -4.55 8.31 -1.87
CA LEU A 36 -4.03 9.44 -1.09
C LEU A 36 -5.13 10.21 -0.36
N GLY A 37 -6.30 10.39 -1.00
CA GLY A 37 -7.48 10.99 -0.37
C GLY A 37 -7.96 10.20 0.84
N GLY A 38 -7.82 8.87 0.82
CA GLY A 38 -8.03 8.03 2.00
C GLY A 38 -7.10 8.39 3.15
N LEU A 39 -5.79 8.47 2.87
CA LEU A 39 -4.78 8.85 3.88
C LEU A 39 -4.96 10.29 4.38
N PHE A 40 -5.41 11.21 3.51
CA PHE A 40 -5.80 12.56 3.91
C PHE A 40 -6.93 12.51 4.94
N LEU A 41 -7.99 11.73 4.66
CA LEU A 41 -9.11 11.57 5.59
C LEU A 41 -8.66 11.01 6.94
N ASP A 42 -7.76 10.02 6.94
CA ASP A 42 -7.26 9.41 8.17
C ASP A 42 -6.51 10.42 9.04
N ALA A 43 -5.66 11.25 8.44
CA ALA A 43 -4.97 12.33 9.13
C ALA A 43 -5.93 13.40 9.62
N PHE A 44 -6.92 13.77 8.80
CA PHE A 44 -7.94 14.74 9.15
C PHE A 44 -8.78 14.24 10.34
N ALA A 45 -9.27 13.00 10.31
CA ALA A 45 -10.04 12.38 11.38
C ALA A 45 -9.25 12.30 12.70
N ASN A 46 -7.95 12.03 12.60
CA ASN A 46 -7.07 11.92 13.77
C ASN A 46 -6.86 13.29 14.42
N SER A 47 -6.74 14.36 13.63
CA SER A 47 -6.53 15.73 14.11
C SER A 47 -7.83 16.46 14.47
N ALA A 48 -9.00 15.96 14.04
CA ALA A 48 -10.28 16.66 14.20
C ALA A 48 -10.67 16.98 15.65
N LEU A 49 -10.34 16.10 16.59
CA LEU A 49 -10.60 16.34 18.01
C LEU A 49 -9.61 17.31 18.65
N SER A 50 -8.39 17.41 18.11
CA SER A 50 -7.35 18.26 18.70
C SER A 50 -7.73 19.74 18.67
N ALA A 51 -8.40 20.18 17.62
CA ALA A 51 -8.82 21.56 17.42
C ALA A 51 -9.92 22.02 18.42
N GLY A 52 -10.79 21.09 18.82
CA GLY A 52 -11.91 21.36 19.73
C GLY A 52 -11.76 20.74 21.12
N LEU A 53 -10.55 20.32 21.51
CA LEU A 53 -10.33 19.55 22.73
C LEU A 53 -10.69 20.34 24.00
N GLY A 54 -10.33 21.62 24.07
CA GLY A 54 -10.65 22.50 25.20
C GLY A 54 -12.15 22.70 25.39
N PRO A 55 -12.88 23.19 24.38
CA PRO A 55 -14.34 23.26 24.37
C PRO A 55 -15.03 21.95 24.73
N MET A 56 -14.61 20.83 24.12
CA MET A 56 -15.15 19.51 24.38
C MET A 56 -14.95 19.05 25.84
N THR A 57 -13.79 19.35 26.42
CA THR A 57 -13.49 19.04 27.81
C THR A 57 -14.43 19.78 28.76
N ARG A 58 -14.78 21.04 28.44
CA ARG A 58 -15.75 21.84 29.21
C ARG A 58 -17.17 21.35 29.00
N ASP A 59 -17.56 21.11 27.76
CA ASP A 59 -18.93 20.67 27.38
C ASP A 59 -19.32 19.35 28.06
N LEU A 60 -18.40 18.41 28.13
CA LEU A 60 -18.62 17.06 28.66
C LEU A 60 -18.08 16.84 30.08
N GLY A 61 -17.47 17.85 30.70
CA GLY A 61 -16.90 17.75 32.05
C GLY A 61 -15.79 16.68 32.17
N LEU A 62 -14.95 16.51 31.14
CA LEU A 62 -13.98 15.42 31.06
C LEU A 62 -12.80 15.64 32.02
N LYS A 63 -12.36 14.57 32.67
CA LYS A 63 -11.13 14.54 33.47
C LYS A 63 -9.90 14.37 32.58
N ALA A 64 -8.74 14.83 33.02
CA ALA A 64 -7.49 14.73 32.27
C ALA A 64 -7.16 13.31 31.79
N GLY A 65 -7.39 12.29 32.61
CA GLY A 65 -7.20 10.89 32.22
C GLY A 65 -8.14 10.43 31.09
N GLN A 66 -9.39 10.90 31.08
CA GLN A 66 -10.34 10.60 30.01
C GLN A 66 -9.93 11.28 28.68
N VAL A 67 -9.45 12.52 28.75
CA VAL A 67 -8.92 13.24 27.60
C VAL A 67 -7.70 12.51 27.00
N ALA A 68 -6.76 12.09 27.85
CA ALA A 68 -5.58 11.34 27.42
C ALA A 68 -5.97 9.99 26.76
N LEU A 69 -6.90 9.26 27.39
CA LEU A 69 -7.39 8.01 26.82
C LEU A 69 -8.08 8.22 25.47
N MET A 70 -8.98 9.16 25.37
CA MET A 70 -9.75 9.45 24.16
C MET A 70 -8.84 9.85 22.98
N THR A 71 -7.82 10.67 23.23
CA THR A 71 -6.91 11.14 22.17
C THR A 71 -5.99 10.02 21.66
N SER A 72 -5.52 9.14 22.53
CA SER A 72 -4.61 8.03 22.17
C SER A 72 -5.33 6.75 21.72
N PHE A 73 -6.58 6.53 22.16
CA PHE A 73 -7.29 5.27 21.95
C PHE A 73 -7.41 4.84 20.50
N ALA A 74 -7.75 5.76 19.59
CA ALA A 74 -7.84 5.45 18.16
C ALA A 74 -6.52 4.98 17.57
N SER A 75 -5.39 5.52 18.04
CA SER A 75 -4.05 5.08 17.59
C SER A 75 -3.72 3.67 18.07
N TRP A 76 -4.08 3.32 19.30
CA TRP A 76 -3.92 1.95 19.81
C TRP A 76 -4.74 0.94 19.01
N VAL A 77 -6.01 1.28 18.75
CA VAL A 77 -6.88 0.46 17.89
C VAL A 77 -6.29 0.31 16.49
N ALA A 78 -5.79 1.40 15.90
CA ALA A 78 -5.19 1.36 14.57
C ALA A 78 -3.98 0.43 14.50
N ILE A 79 -3.11 0.43 15.51
CA ILE A 79 -1.96 -0.50 15.59
C ILE A 79 -2.44 -1.95 15.54
N ALA A 80 -3.51 -2.28 16.26
CA ALA A 80 -4.07 -3.64 16.26
C ALA A 80 -4.73 -4.01 14.93
N PHE A 81 -5.41 -3.06 14.27
CA PHE A 81 -6.13 -3.30 13.02
C PHE A 81 -5.26 -3.21 11.75
N ASN A 82 -4.07 -2.63 11.82
CA ASN A 82 -3.16 -2.53 10.67
C ASN A 82 -2.76 -3.91 10.09
N PRO A 83 -2.28 -4.90 10.88
CA PRO A 83 -2.00 -6.24 10.35
C PRO A 83 -3.27 -6.95 9.85
N ILE A 84 -4.43 -6.70 10.49
CA ILE A 84 -5.73 -7.23 10.04
C ILE A 84 -6.08 -6.66 8.65
N GLY A 85 -5.90 -5.35 8.45
CA GLY A 85 -6.09 -4.70 7.15
C GLY A 85 -5.20 -5.29 6.06
N GLY A 86 -3.92 -5.53 6.34
CA GLY A 86 -3.00 -6.20 5.44
C GLY A 86 -3.48 -7.61 5.06
N TRP A 87 -3.89 -8.41 6.04
CA TRP A 87 -4.44 -9.74 5.80
C TRP A 87 -5.74 -9.72 4.97
N MET A 88 -6.67 -8.81 5.29
CA MET A 88 -7.90 -8.60 4.50
C MET A 88 -7.58 -8.23 3.06
N ALA A 89 -6.63 -7.31 2.85
CA ALA A 89 -6.20 -6.87 1.53
C ALA A 89 -5.62 -8.02 0.69
N ASP A 90 -4.86 -8.91 1.30
CA ASP A 90 -4.29 -10.06 0.59
C ASP A 90 -5.33 -11.14 0.30
N ARG A 91 -6.36 -11.30 1.13
CA ARG A 91 -7.38 -12.33 0.96
C ARG A 91 -8.54 -11.89 0.07
N TRP A 92 -9.07 -10.69 0.26
CA TRP A 92 -10.31 -10.20 -0.38
C TRP A 92 -10.08 -9.20 -1.51
N GLY A 93 -8.84 -8.76 -1.71
CA GLY A 93 -8.48 -7.70 -2.65
C GLY A 93 -8.30 -6.36 -1.96
N ARG A 94 -7.93 -5.35 -2.75
CA ARG A 94 -7.63 -4.01 -2.21
C ARG A 94 -8.89 -3.18 -1.98
N ILE A 95 -9.89 -3.30 -2.87
CA ILE A 95 -11.07 -2.42 -2.86
C ILE A 95 -12.01 -2.74 -1.71
N ARG A 96 -12.37 -4.00 -1.50
CA ARG A 96 -13.39 -4.39 -0.51
C ARG A 96 -13.05 -3.89 0.90
N PRO A 97 -11.87 -4.19 1.46
CA PRO A 97 -11.56 -3.73 2.81
C PRO A 97 -11.32 -2.21 2.87
N LEU A 98 -10.90 -1.57 1.76
CA LEU A 98 -10.82 -0.11 1.69
C LEU A 98 -12.20 0.55 1.85
N ILE A 99 -13.23 0.01 1.18
CA ILE A 99 -14.62 0.45 1.32
C ILE A 99 -15.12 0.21 2.75
N ILE A 100 -14.85 -0.96 3.34
CA ILE A 100 -15.20 -1.28 4.73
C ILE A 100 -14.58 -0.25 5.68
N ALA A 101 -13.31 0.10 5.49
CA ALA A 101 -12.64 1.12 6.30
C ALA A 101 -13.36 2.48 6.22
N LYS A 102 -13.80 2.92 5.03
CA LYS A 102 -14.55 4.18 4.89
C LYS A 102 -15.91 4.13 5.54
N PHE A 103 -16.63 3.01 5.48
CA PHE A 103 -17.88 2.84 6.24
C PHE A 103 -17.64 2.94 7.74
N LEU A 104 -16.61 2.30 8.27
CA LEU A 104 -16.24 2.40 9.69
C LEU A 104 -15.89 3.84 10.08
N ALA A 105 -15.18 4.58 9.21
CA ALA A 105 -14.85 5.99 9.43
C ALA A 105 -16.12 6.86 9.51
N VAL A 106 -17.09 6.67 8.60
CA VAL A 106 -18.36 7.42 8.60
C VAL A 106 -19.15 7.11 9.88
N ILE A 107 -19.28 5.82 10.25
CA ILE A 107 -19.98 5.40 11.47
C ILE A 107 -19.28 6.00 12.70
N GLY A 108 -17.96 5.88 12.79
CA GLY A 108 -17.18 6.38 13.91
C GLY A 108 -17.29 7.91 14.07
N ALA A 109 -17.15 8.65 12.98
CA ALA A 109 -17.33 10.10 12.98
C ALA A 109 -18.75 10.51 13.36
N GLY A 110 -19.77 9.81 12.85
CA GLY A 110 -21.16 10.03 13.22
C GLY A 110 -21.42 9.81 14.71
N LEU A 111 -20.91 8.71 15.28
CA LEU A 111 -21.04 8.44 16.72
C LEU A 111 -20.38 9.51 17.57
N VAL A 112 -19.19 9.98 17.19
CA VAL A 112 -18.51 11.05 17.93
C VAL A 112 -19.26 12.38 17.79
N MET A 113 -19.77 12.71 16.59
CA MET A 113 -20.51 13.95 16.34
C MET A 113 -21.73 14.10 17.24
N PHE A 114 -22.50 13.02 17.42
CA PHE A 114 -23.73 13.01 18.22
C PHE A 114 -23.52 12.48 19.66
N ALA A 115 -22.28 12.34 20.10
CA ALA A 115 -21.99 11.76 21.39
C ALA A 115 -22.52 12.63 22.56
N PRO A 116 -23.38 12.05 23.43
CA PRO A 116 -23.82 12.71 24.67
C PRO A 116 -22.88 12.46 25.84
N SER A 117 -22.01 11.46 25.75
CA SER A 117 -21.15 11.02 26.85
C SER A 117 -19.75 10.56 26.38
N PHE A 118 -18.83 10.46 27.31
CA PHE A 118 -17.45 9.98 27.06
C PHE A 118 -17.42 8.58 26.46
N GLU A 119 -18.28 7.67 26.94
CA GLU A 119 -18.33 6.28 26.49
C GLU A 119 -18.69 6.17 25.01
N VAL A 120 -19.65 6.98 24.55
CA VAL A 120 -20.06 7.02 23.13
C VAL A 120 -18.92 7.56 22.25
N ILE A 121 -18.19 8.55 22.74
CA ILE A 121 -16.99 9.04 22.03
C ILE A 121 -15.95 7.93 21.91
N LEU A 122 -15.72 7.17 22.99
CA LEU A 122 -14.74 6.09 22.98
C LEU A 122 -15.12 4.99 21.96
N VAL A 123 -16.40 4.64 21.89
CA VAL A 123 -16.91 3.71 20.87
C VAL A 123 -16.70 4.28 19.45
N GLY A 124 -17.01 5.54 19.23
CA GLY A 124 -16.76 6.20 17.93
C GLY A 124 -15.26 6.21 17.60
N ARG A 125 -14.39 6.49 18.57
CA ARG A 125 -12.93 6.43 18.42
C ARG A 125 -12.41 5.03 18.12
N PHE A 126 -13.07 3.99 18.62
CA PHE A 126 -12.77 2.60 18.23
C PHE A 126 -13.00 2.41 16.73
N PHE A 127 -14.16 2.82 16.19
CA PHE A 127 -14.45 2.68 14.76
C PHE A 127 -13.52 3.51 13.89
N VAL A 128 -13.21 4.75 14.28
CA VAL A 128 -12.25 5.61 13.57
C VAL A 128 -10.85 4.97 13.57
N GLY A 129 -10.41 4.43 14.71
CA GLY A 129 -9.12 3.76 14.83
C GLY A 129 -9.03 2.49 13.98
N ALA A 130 -10.08 1.66 13.99
CA ALA A 130 -10.17 0.46 13.15
C ALA A 130 -10.15 0.83 11.66
N ALA A 131 -10.91 1.86 11.26
CA ALA A 131 -10.91 2.40 9.90
C ALA A 131 -9.51 2.81 9.47
N TYR A 132 -8.84 3.65 10.26
CA TYR A 132 -7.49 4.13 10.00
C TYR A 132 -6.48 2.97 9.88
N GLY A 133 -6.50 2.00 10.81
CA GLY A 133 -5.58 0.88 10.77
C GLY A 133 -5.74 0.04 9.51
N ILE A 134 -6.98 -0.26 9.10
CA ILE A 134 -7.27 -1.02 7.87
C ILE A 134 -6.87 -0.21 6.64
N ASP A 135 -7.29 1.07 6.57
CA ASP A 135 -7.10 1.91 5.39
C ASP A 135 -5.62 2.16 5.09
N PHE A 136 -4.83 2.49 6.10
CA PHE A 136 -3.41 2.82 5.94
C PHE A 136 -2.63 1.69 5.27
N ALA A 137 -2.81 0.44 5.74
CA ALA A 137 -2.15 -0.73 5.18
C ALA A 137 -2.48 -0.91 3.69
N ILE A 138 -3.76 -0.73 3.34
CA ILE A 138 -4.26 -0.97 1.99
C ILE A 138 -3.91 0.18 1.05
N ALA A 139 -4.07 1.42 1.49
CA ALA A 139 -3.73 2.60 0.70
C ALA A 139 -2.25 2.59 0.30
N MET A 140 -1.35 2.24 1.23
CA MET A 140 0.08 2.10 0.93
C MET A 140 0.37 0.99 -0.07
N ALA A 141 -0.35 -0.14 0.01
CA ALA A 141 -0.23 -1.22 -0.98
C ALA A 141 -0.72 -0.76 -2.36
N VAL A 142 -1.87 -0.09 -2.45
CA VAL A 142 -2.40 0.47 -3.70
C VAL A 142 -1.42 1.47 -4.29
N LEU A 143 -0.93 2.42 -3.51
CA LEU A 143 0.06 3.40 -3.97
C LEU A 143 1.30 2.71 -4.54
N ALA A 144 1.82 1.67 -3.87
CA ALA A 144 2.99 0.93 -4.31
C ALA A 144 2.75 0.14 -5.60
N GLU A 145 1.56 -0.46 -5.76
CA GLU A 145 1.17 -1.28 -6.92
C GLU A 145 0.90 -0.44 -8.18
N PHE A 146 0.43 0.80 -8.04
CA PHE A 146 0.17 1.72 -9.17
C PHE A 146 1.33 2.67 -9.49
N THR A 147 2.40 2.66 -8.69
CA THR A 147 3.56 3.54 -8.91
C THR A 147 4.67 2.81 -9.68
N PRO A 148 5.02 3.25 -10.91
CA PRO A 148 6.13 2.68 -11.66
C PRO A 148 7.45 2.81 -10.90
N LEU A 149 8.39 1.87 -11.10
CA LEU A 149 9.70 1.84 -10.43
C LEU A 149 10.47 3.16 -10.49
N LYS A 150 10.40 3.85 -11.65
CA LYS A 150 11.06 5.16 -11.86
C LYS A 150 10.53 6.28 -10.96
N PHE A 151 9.30 6.14 -10.45
CA PHE A 151 8.61 7.18 -9.68
C PHE A 151 8.35 6.76 -8.23
N LYS A 152 9.04 5.75 -7.71
CA LYS A 152 8.83 5.28 -6.32
C LYS A 152 9.10 6.34 -5.26
N SER A 153 9.89 7.37 -5.54
CA SER A 153 10.03 8.54 -4.66
C SER A 153 8.70 9.26 -4.39
N ARG A 154 7.74 9.19 -5.33
CA ARG A 154 6.39 9.76 -5.14
C ARG A 154 5.57 9.03 -4.08
N LEU A 155 5.98 7.84 -3.63
CA LEU A 155 5.33 7.19 -2.49
C LEU A 155 5.37 8.07 -1.24
N ASN A 156 6.42 8.86 -1.06
CA ASN A 156 6.54 9.78 0.08
C ASN A 156 5.52 10.95 0.05
N THR A 157 4.78 11.14 -1.05
CA THR A 157 3.72 12.15 -1.14
C THR A 157 2.63 11.96 -0.08
N TRP A 158 2.45 10.73 0.44
CA TRP A 158 1.50 10.48 1.52
C TRP A 158 1.80 11.32 2.77
N GLN A 159 3.08 11.57 3.08
CA GLN A 159 3.46 12.44 4.21
C GLN A 159 3.00 13.88 3.98
N GLY A 160 3.20 14.40 2.76
CA GLY A 160 2.68 15.71 2.37
C GLY A 160 1.17 15.81 2.53
N MET A 161 0.44 14.78 2.08
CA MET A 161 -1.02 14.70 2.23
C MET A 161 -1.44 14.65 3.70
N TRP A 162 -0.69 13.93 4.55
CA TRP A 162 -0.93 13.88 5.99
C TRP A 162 -0.87 15.27 6.63
N TYR A 163 0.23 15.99 6.41
CA TYR A 163 0.38 17.35 6.97
C TYR A 163 -0.61 18.34 6.34
N THR A 164 -0.92 18.21 5.07
CA THR A 164 -1.96 19.04 4.42
C THR A 164 -3.31 18.83 5.10
N ALA A 165 -3.66 17.60 5.45
CA ALA A 165 -4.91 17.29 6.16
C ALA A 165 -4.93 17.94 7.56
N VAL A 166 -3.83 17.83 8.31
CA VAL A 166 -3.71 18.47 9.63
C VAL A 166 -3.85 20.00 9.51
N CYS A 167 -3.14 20.63 8.57
CA CYS A 167 -3.27 22.07 8.31
C CYS A 167 -4.69 22.47 7.91
N THR A 168 -5.33 21.69 7.02
CA THR A 168 -6.71 21.95 6.61
C THR A 168 -7.67 21.90 7.79
N ASN A 169 -7.50 20.92 8.68
CA ASN A 169 -8.32 20.82 9.88
C ASN A 169 -8.10 22.00 10.84
N LEU A 170 -6.87 22.44 11.05
CA LEU A 170 -6.58 23.62 11.88
C LEU A 170 -7.18 24.89 11.28
N LEU A 171 -7.07 25.09 9.97
CA LEU A 171 -7.68 26.22 9.28
C LEU A 171 -9.21 26.21 9.40
N LEU A 172 -9.82 25.03 9.26
CA LEU A 172 -11.26 24.86 9.42
C LEU A 172 -11.70 25.16 10.86
N ALA A 173 -10.92 24.73 11.85
CA ALA A 173 -11.17 25.05 13.25
C ALA A 173 -11.07 26.54 13.52
N MET A 174 -10.07 27.24 12.95
CA MET A 174 -9.95 28.72 13.03
C MET A 174 -11.15 29.40 12.39
N LEU A 175 -11.66 28.88 11.27
CA LEU A 175 -12.85 29.41 10.62
C LEU A 175 -14.10 29.24 11.51
N PHE A 176 -14.29 28.08 12.10
CA PHE A 176 -15.41 27.85 13.04
C PHE A 176 -15.29 28.72 14.29
N PHE A 177 -14.07 28.98 14.77
CA PHE A 177 -13.82 29.86 15.86
C PHE A 177 -14.19 31.32 15.49
N SER A 178 -13.85 31.77 14.28
CA SER A 178 -14.22 33.11 13.79
C SER A 178 -15.72 33.33 13.60
N TRP A 179 -16.48 32.24 13.43
CA TRP A 179 -17.95 32.29 13.36
C TRP A 179 -18.64 32.20 14.71
N ASP A 180 -17.87 32.23 15.79
CA ASP A 180 -18.34 32.20 17.19
C ASP A 180 -19.28 31.02 17.49
N VAL A 181 -18.93 29.82 16.95
CA VAL A 181 -19.71 28.60 17.10
C VAL A 181 -19.76 28.08 18.56
N GLY A 182 -18.97 28.69 19.43
CA GLY A 182 -18.92 28.39 20.87
C GLY A 182 -18.30 27.04 21.19
N ASP A 183 -18.75 26.39 22.26
CA ASP A 183 -18.20 25.14 22.75
C ASP A 183 -18.50 23.94 21.84
N SER A 184 -19.33 24.10 20.84
CA SER A 184 -19.68 23.04 19.86
C SER A 184 -18.67 22.87 18.70
N ILE A 185 -17.58 23.64 18.65
CA ILE A 185 -16.56 23.58 17.58
C ILE A 185 -16.10 22.15 17.30
N TRP A 186 -15.90 21.34 18.33
CA TRP A 186 -15.47 19.96 18.16
C TRP A 186 -16.47 19.09 17.38
N ARG A 187 -17.77 19.31 17.56
CA ARG A 187 -18.83 18.60 16.82
C ARG A 187 -18.79 18.96 15.33
N TYR A 188 -18.57 20.22 14.98
CA TYR A 188 -18.46 20.66 13.58
C TYR A 188 -17.17 20.15 12.91
N SER A 189 -16.05 20.10 13.62
CA SER A 189 -14.81 19.49 13.10
C SER A 189 -14.98 18.01 12.82
N VAL A 190 -15.66 17.27 13.70
CA VAL A 190 -15.99 15.85 13.48
C VAL A 190 -17.04 15.69 12.38
N ALA A 191 -18.03 16.58 12.29
CA ALA A 191 -19.00 16.58 11.18
C ALA A 191 -18.30 16.75 9.82
N ALA A 192 -17.34 17.65 9.72
CA ALA A 192 -16.51 17.80 8.51
C ALA A 192 -15.79 16.49 8.16
N THR A 193 -15.28 15.76 9.16
CA THR A 193 -14.69 14.41 8.94
C THR A 193 -15.70 13.45 8.34
N ALA A 194 -16.92 13.40 8.85
CA ALA A 194 -17.98 12.53 8.33
C ALA A 194 -18.34 12.87 6.88
N ILE A 195 -18.42 14.17 6.55
CA ILE A 195 -18.69 14.64 5.18
C ILE A 195 -17.55 14.23 4.23
N PHE A 196 -16.30 14.48 4.59
CA PHE A 196 -15.16 14.06 3.76
C PHE A 196 -15.09 12.54 3.61
N ALA A 197 -15.39 11.78 4.68
CA ALA A 197 -15.44 10.32 4.61
C ALA A 197 -16.51 9.84 3.62
N LEU A 198 -17.69 10.45 3.65
CA LEU A 198 -18.77 10.12 2.73
C LEU A 198 -18.42 10.46 1.28
N VAL A 199 -17.83 11.63 1.05
CA VAL A 199 -17.40 12.04 -0.30
C VAL A 199 -16.36 11.05 -0.85
N ILE A 200 -15.33 10.73 -0.05
CA ILE A 200 -14.29 9.80 -0.47
C ILE A 200 -14.86 8.40 -0.68
N LEU A 201 -15.77 7.93 0.18
CA LEU A 201 -16.46 6.65 0.02
C LEU A 201 -17.21 6.58 -1.32
N VAL A 202 -17.99 7.60 -1.66
CA VAL A 202 -18.75 7.67 -2.92
C VAL A 202 -17.80 7.67 -4.13
N LEU A 203 -16.72 8.44 -4.06
CA LEU A 203 -15.72 8.48 -5.12
C LEU A 203 -14.99 7.14 -5.27
N GLN A 204 -14.63 6.48 -4.17
CA GLN A 204 -13.99 5.18 -4.20
C GLN A 204 -14.92 4.09 -4.75
N LEU A 205 -16.19 4.08 -4.35
CA LEU A 205 -17.20 3.17 -4.90
C LEU A 205 -17.40 3.35 -6.41
N SER A 206 -17.30 4.59 -6.91
CA SER A 206 -17.57 4.93 -8.31
C SER A 206 -16.38 4.66 -9.23
N TYR A 207 -15.15 4.89 -8.76
CA TYR A 207 -13.97 4.96 -9.64
C TYR A 207 -12.88 3.94 -9.32
N MET A 208 -12.89 3.31 -8.14
CA MET A 208 -11.86 2.33 -7.82
C MET A 208 -12.04 1.04 -8.61
N VAL A 209 -10.94 0.54 -9.13
CA VAL A 209 -10.85 -0.75 -9.83
C VAL A 209 -9.81 -1.61 -9.12
N GLU A 210 -10.10 -2.91 -8.99
CA GLU A 210 -9.21 -3.84 -8.28
C GLU A 210 -7.81 -3.88 -8.90
N SER A 211 -6.81 -4.05 -8.04
CA SER A 211 -5.42 -4.05 -8.47
C SER A 211 -5.12 -5.16 -9.47
N PRO A 212 -4.63 -4.83 -10.68
CA PRO A 212 -4.22 -5.83 -11.66
C PRO A 212 -3.09 -6.73 -11.15
N ILE A 213 -2.17 -6.18 -10.33
CA ILE A 213 -1.06 -6.94 -9.75
C ILE A 213 -1.60 -7.97 -8.75
N TRP A 214 -2.55 -7.59 -7.90
CA TRP A 214 -3.17 -8.50 -6.96
C TRP A 214 -3.96 -9.62 -7.68
N LEU A 215 -4.74 -9.27 -8.71
CA LEU A 215 -5.49 -10.24 -9.53
C LEU A 215 -4.55 -11.23 -10.22
N ALA A 216 -3.46 -10.74 -10.81
CA ALA A 216 -2.46 -11.59 -11.46
C ALA A 216 -1.74 -12.51 -10.46
N ARG A 217 -1.46 -12.02 -9.23
CA ARG A 217 -0.88 -12.83 -8.13
C ARG A 217 -1.80 -13.96 -7.69
N LYS A 218 -3.12 -13.75 -7.77
CA LYS A 218 -4.15 -14.77 -7.48
C LYS A 218 -4.48 -15.65 -8.69
N GLU A 219 -3.65 -15.64 -9.73
CA GLU A 219 -3.83 -16.40 -10.98
C GLU A 219 -5.12 -16.05 -11.76
N ARG A 220 -5.80 -14.96 -11.40
CA ARG A 220 -6.99 -14.44 -12.09
C ARG A 220 -6.60 -13.54 -13.26
N VAL A 221 -5.82 -14.10 -14.20
CA VAL A 221 -5.20 -13.33 -15.30
C VAL A 221 -6.23 -12.67 -16.22
N GLU A 222 -7.40 -13.29 -16.41
CA GLU A 222 -8.50 -12.74 -17.21
C GLU A 222 -9.07 -11.47 -16.57
N GLN A 223 -9.31 -11.52 -15.26
CA GLN A 223 -9.78 -10.34 -14.50
C GLN A 223 -8.68 -9.25 -14.45
N ALA A 224 -7.42 -9.64 -14.35
CA ALA A 224 -6.30 -8.69 -14.42
C ALA A 224 -6.25 -7.98 -15.79
N ALA A 225 -6.44 -8.69 -16.89
CA ALA A 225 -6.50 -8.11 -18.24
C ALA A 225 -7.69 -7.14 -18.37
N GLN A 226 -8.87 -7.50 -17.85
CA GLN A 226 -10.03 -6.61 -17.84
C GLN A 226 -9.78 -5.35 -16.99
N ALA A 227 -9.18 -5.49 -15.80
CA ALA A 227 -8.81 -4.36 -14.96
C ALA A 227 -7.81 -3.45 -15.67
N MET A 228 -6.78 -3.99 -16.31
CA MET A 228 -5.82 -3.25 -17.12
C MET A 228 -6.49 -2.48 -18.25
N THR A 229 -7.43 -3.13 -18.96
CA THR A 229 -8.20 -2.48 -20.03
C THR A 229 -9.01 -1.29 -19.49
N ARG A 230 -9.67 -1.45 -18.35
CA ARG A 230 -10.45 -0.38 -17.71
C ARG A 230 -9.57 0.79 -17.25
N ILE A 231 -8.37 0.49 -16.72
CA ILE A 231 -7.47 1.50 -16.15
C ILE A 231 -6.72 2.26 -17.23
N TYR A 232 -6.19 1.53 -18.22
CA TYR A 232 -5.29 2.13 -19.22
C TYR A 232 -5.95 2.42 -20.57
N GLY A 233 -7.20 1.99 -20.79
CA GLY A 233 -7.95 2.26 -22.03
C GLY A 233 -7.42 1.53 -23.27
N GLN A 234 -6.46 0.61 -23.10
CA GLN A 234 -5.88 -0.20 -24.16
C GLN A 234 -6.41 -1.64 -24.04
N ALA A 235 -6.60 -2.33 -25.17
CA ALA A 235 -7.10 -3.71 -25.13
C ALA A 235 -6.03 -4.68 -24.62
N PHE A 236 -6.33 -5.36 -23.52
CA PHE A 236 -5.52 -6.43 -22.95
C PHE A 236 -6.29 -7.74 -22.99
N ALA A 237 -5.61 -8.84 -23.29
CA ALA A 237 -6.18 -10.16 -23.27
C ALA A 237 -5.28 -11.12 -22.47
N ALA A 238 -5.90 -12.04 -21.73
CA ALA A 238 -5.17 -13.11 -21.07
C ALA A 238 -4.60 -14.08 -22.10
N ALA A 239 -3.35 -14.48 -21.96
CA ALA A 239 -2.75 -15.52 -22.78
C ALA A 239 -3.43 -16.87 -22.54
N PRO A 240 -3.51 -17.76 -23.55
CA PRO A 240 -4.07 -19.11 -23.40
C PRO A 240 -3.40 -19.89 -22.27
N PRO A 241 -4.10 -20.81 -21.59
CA PRO A 241 -3.55 -21.58 -20.46
C PRO A 241 -2.27 -22.35 -20.79
N ALA A 242 -2.15 -22.83 -22.03
CA ALA A 242 -0.97 -23.55 -22.50
C ALA A 242 0.29 -22.65 -22.55
N GLU A 243 0.13 -21.38 -22.96
CA GLU A 243 1.20 -20.41 -23.03
C GLU A 243 1.60 -19.95 -21.61
N ARG A 244 0.63 -19.77 -20.70
CA ARG A 244 0.85 -19.46 -19.29
C ARG A 244 1.66 -20.52 -18.57
N ARG A 245 1.33 -21.81 -18.76
CA ARG A 245 2.09 -22.95 -18.16
C ARG A 245 3.53 -23.01 -18.64
N ARG A 246 3.79 -22.74 -19.92
CA ARG A 246 5.17 -22.69 -20.46
C ARG A 246 5.98 -21.54 -19.83
N TRP A 247 5.35 -20.44 -19.50
CA TRP A 247 6.01 -19.28 -18.89
C TRP A 247 6.41 -19.54 -17.43
N HIS A 248 5.58 -20.24 -16.67
CA HIS A 248 5.84 -20.63 -15.28
C HIS A 248 6.67 -21.90 -15.14
N ALA A 249 6.92 -22.62 -16.21
CA ALA A 249 7.81 -23.78 -16.18
C ALA A 249 9.22 -23.32 -15.76
N PRO A 250 9.87 -24.02 -14.82
CA PRO A 250 11.26 -23.73 -14.47
C PRO A 250 12.07 -23.70 -15.77
N ARG A 251 12.70 -22.60 -16.09
CA ARG A 251 13.61 -22.54 -17.24
C ARG A 251 14.65 -23.60 -16.99
N ALA A 252 14.69 -24.64 -17.83
CA ALA A 252 15.74 -25.65 -17.79
C ALA A 252 17.07 -24.88 -17.71
N PRO A 253 17.99 -25.25 -16.79
CA PRO A 253 19.26 -24.57 -16.68
C PRO A 253 19.86 -24.55 -18.08
N ALA A 254 20.20 -23.35 -18.56
CA ALA A 254 20.78 -23.18 -19.89
C ALA A 254 21.91 -24.19 -20.00
N ARG A 255 21.76 -25.20 -20.89
CA ARG A 255 22.81 -26.17 -21.14
C ARG A 255 24.06 -25.38 -21.45
N ARG A 256 25.00 -25.35 -20.50
CA ARG A 256 26.28 -24.66 -20.66
C ARG A 256 26.95 -25.25 -21.90
N ARG A 257 26.79 -24.59 -23.04
CA ARG A 257 27.59 -24.92 -24.21
C ARG A 257 29.02 -24.52 -23.86
N GLY A 258 29.89 -25.51 -23.68
CA GLY A 258 31.31 -25.32 -23.77
C GLY A 258 32.12 -24.94 -22.51
N CYS A 259 31.76 -25.45 -21.33
CA CYS A 259 32.82 -25.65 -20.33
C CYS A 259 33.35 -27.10 -20.53
N PRO A 260 34.57 -27.30 -20.97
CA PRO A 260 35.19 -28.62 -20.93
C PRO A 260 35.20 -29.07 -19.48
N GLY A 261 34.62 -30.27 -19.24
CA GLY A 261 34.69 -30.90 -17.93
C GLY A 261 36.13 -31.05 -17.48
N PRO A 262 36.40 -31.14 -16.16
CA PRO A 262 37.74 -31.44 -15.68
C PRO A 262 38.23 -32.75 -16.33
N PRO A 263 39.47 -32.83 -16.75
CA PRO A 263 40.03 -34.06 -17.34
C PRO A 263 39.84 -35.20 -16.36
N ALA A 264 39.25 -36.30 -16.87
CA ALA A 264 39.12 -37.51 -16.11
C ALA A 264 40.52 -38.09 -15.83
N SER A 265 40.75 -38.35 -14.55
CA SER A 265 41.84 -39.16 -14.00
C SER A 265 43.27 -38.73 -14.29
N GLY A 266 43.99 -38.32 -13.24
CA GLY A 266 45.46 -38.17 -13.20
C GLY A 266 45.88 -37.74 -11.80
N THR A 267 46.31 -38.68 -11.00
CA THR A 267 46.98 -38.61 -9.73
C THR A 267 48.12 -37.59 -9.75
N GLY A 268 48.18 -36.64 -8.83
CA GLY A 268 49.35 -35.82 -8.59
C GLY A 268 49.11 -34.38 -8.21
N TRP A 269 48.66 -34.14 -7.00
CA TRP A 269 48.75 -32.80 -6.42
C TRP A 269 50.18 -32.50 -5.98
N ARG A 270 50.96 -31.88 -6.87
CA ARG A 270 52.21 -31.18 -6.46
C ARG A 270 51.88 -29.71 -6.28
N THR A 271 52.13 -29.24 -5.11
CA THR A 271 52.20 -27.83 -4.74
C THR A 271 53.23 -27.09 -5.58
N THR A 272 52.82 -26.32 -6.57
CA THR A 272 53.67 -25.35 -7.26
C THR A 272 53.12 -23.95 -7.05
N ARG A 273 53.91 -23.24 -6.33
CA ARG A 273 54.05 -21.80 -6.10
C ARG A 273 53.36 -20.92 -7.15
N TRP A 274 52.36 -20.14 -6.72
CA TRP A 274 51.75 -19.08 -7.50
C TRP A 274 52.79 -17.95 -7.76
N ARG A 275 53.35 -17.92 -8.93
CA ARG A 275 54.00 -16.74 -9.52
C ARG A 275 53.54 -16.66 -10.98
N ASN A 276 53.05 -15.44 -11.36
CA ASN A 276 52.79 -14.96 -12.71
C ASN A 276 51.59 -15.60 -13.46
N ALA A 277 50.42 -15.00 -13.33
CA ALA A 277 49.40 -15.05 -14.36
C ALA A 277 48.69 -13.69 -14.48
N SER A 278 49.38 -12.76 -15.10
CA SER A 278 48.78 -11.65 -15.83
C SER A 278 48.44 -12.16 -17.22
N ARG A 279 47.23 -12.70 -17.43
CA ARG A 279 46.53 -12.77 -18.73
C ARG A 279 45.30 -13.67 -18.63
N SER A 280 44.21 -13.02 -18.78
CA SER A 280 42.88 -13.32 -19.34
C SER A 280 41.73 -13.15 -18.37
N ARG A 281 41.07 -12.01 -18.52
CA ARG A 281 39.81 -11.66 -17.80
C ARG A 281 38.60 -12.56 -18.15
N ARG A 282 38.80 -13.64 -18.93
CA ARG A 282 37.72 -14.56 -19.31
C ARG A 282 37.55 -15.75 -18.37
N SER A 283 38.59 -16.14 -17.62
CA SER A 283 38.52 -17.31 -16.71
C SER A 283 37.82 -17.04 -15.38
N TRP A 284 37.75 -15.78 -14.95
CA TRP A 284 37.16 -15.41 -13.67
C TRP A 284 35.58 -15.38 -13.67
N ARG A 285 34.95 -15.34 -14.83
CA ARG A 285 33.51 -15.38 -14.90
C ARG A 285 32.88 -16.75 -14.65
N CYS A 286 33.62 -17.82 -14.76
CA CYS A 286 33.13 -19.17 -14.45
C CYS A 286 33.27 -19.53 -12.97
N ALA A 287 34.28 -18.96 -12.25
CA ALA A 287 34.49 -19.28 -10.84
C ALA A 287 33.58 -18.51 -9.87
N ALA A 288 33.16 -17.30 -10.25
CA ALA A 288 32.33 -16.46 -9.39
C ALA A 288 30.83 -16.89 -9.33
N SER A 289 30.37 -17.74 -10.25
CA SER A 289 28.96 -18.20 -10.27
C SER A 289 28.70 -19.49 -9.50
N SER A 290 29.73 -20.11 -8.90
CA SER A 290 29.60 -21.29 -8.04
C SER A 290 29.64 -20.98 -6.54
N ALA A 291 29.86 -19.71 -6.14
CA ALA A 291 29.99 -19.31 -4.74
C ALA A 291 28.70 -18.71 -4.12
N THR A 292 27.61 -18.60 -4.88
CA THR A 292 26.30 -18.20 -4.34
C THR A 292 25.37 -19.40 -4.23
N ALA A 293 25.84 -20.48 -3.60
CA ALA A 293 24.96 -21.47 -3.00
C ALA A 293 24.54 -20.92 -1.63
N TRP A 294 23.27 -20.64 -1.52
CA TRP A 294 22.53 -20.20 -0.37
C TRP A 294 22.96 -20.94 0.91
N ARG A 295 23.57 -20.26 1.86
CA ARG A 295 23.74 -20.75 3.23
C ARG A 295 22.50 -20.32 4.02
N GLY A 296 21.77 -21.30 4.55
CA GLY A 296 20.64 -21.10 5.43
C GLY A 296 21.07 -20.41 6.75
N PRO A 297 20.09 -19.89 7.55
CA PRO A 297 20.34 -19.03 8.72
C PRO A 297 20.81 -19.77 9.99
N ALA A 298 21.54 -20.91 9.89
CA ALA A 298 21.91 -21.74 11.04
C ALA A 298 23.32 -21.52 11.61
N ASP A 299 24.19 -20.72 10.96
CA ASP A 299 25.59 -20.56 11.39
C ASP A 299 25.95 -19.09 11.67
N ALA A 300 25.27 -18.47 12.65
CA ALA A 300 25.76 -17.23 13.26
C ALA A 300 26.47 -17.58 14.58
N PRO A 301 27.76 -17.22 14.79
CA PRO A 301 28.41 -17.43 16.07
C PRO A 301 27.79 -16.50 17.12
N ARG A 302 27.48 -17.09 18.27
CA ARG A 302 27.11 -16.36 19.49
C ARG A 302 28.38 -15.70 20.05
N ALA A 303 28.33 -14.39 20.17
CA ALA A 303 29.16 -13.57 21.06
C ALA A 303 28.27 -12.59 21.79
#